data_84d74f1ec9cda6cf4083999222761e72
#
_entry.id   84d74f1ec9cda6cf4083999222761e72
#
_cell.length_a   1.000
_cell.length_b   1.000
_cell.length_c   1.000
_cell.angle_alpha   90.00
_cell.angle_beta   90.00
_cell.angle_gamma   90.00
#
_symmetry.space_group_name_H-M   'P 1'
#
loop_
_entity.id
_entity.type
_entity.pdbx_description
1 polymer ?
#
loop_
_entity_poly.entity_id
_entity_poly.type
_entity_poly.pdbx_seq_one_letter_code
_entity_poly.pdbx_strand_id
1 'polypeptide(L)'
;KISINKDIRLVILDEPTALLENDKVEILFRFVRELKAQGVSVIYISHRMEEIMTICDSVTILKDGTYVDTMPIEDVTKDKLIAKMVGREVSDIYNIRHFEPGEELLRVENFADSKHFRNINFKLHRGEILGFVGLVGAGRSEIMRALVGVEKRETGEVYVNKQKAEIKDPSDALKYGIGLLTEDRRADGCALGLSIKYNISMCAMDTVSKMGFLNLKKETEQAKKFSKDVNVKTPSVEQLVGNLSGGNQQKVVIAKFLCCNPDVFIFDEPTVGIDVGAKEEIYKFIEKLTEQGKGVIVISSYLPEVMGLSDRLIVMAQGNITAEFDKEALKTLTEEEVLSKASIEG
;
A
#
# COMPACT_ATOMS: atom_id res chain seq x y z
N LYS A 1 -3.25 10.29 31.37
CA LYS A 1 -2.63 9.74 32.61
C LYS A 1 -3.43 8.51 33.00
N ILE A 2 -2.88 7.31 32.78
CA ILE A 2 -3.42 6.08 33.36
C ILE A 2 -2.96 6.13 34.81
N SER A 3 -3.88 6.36 35.77
CA SER A 3 -3.60 6.25 37.18
C SER A 3 -3.54 4.76 37.53
N ILE A 4 -2.34 4.23 37.68
CA ILE A 4 -2.15 2.82 38.04
C ILE A 4 -2.45 2.67 39.52
N ASN A 5 -3.54 1.97 39.84
CA ASN A 5 -3.82 1.54 41.17
C ASN A 5 -2.76 0.50 41.59
N LYS A 6 -2.28 0.52 42.86
CA LYS A 6 -1.21 -0.35 43.36
C LYS A 6 -1.51 -1.87 43.29
N ASP A 7 -2.73 -2.26 42.91
CA ASP A 7 -3.19 -3.66 42.86
C ASP A 7 -3.32 -4.23 41.47
N ILE A 8 -2.93 -3.49 40.40
CA ILE A 8 -3.01 -3.99 39.02
C ILE A 8 -1.91 -5.02 38.82
N ARG A 9 -2.31 -6.24 38.43
CA ARG A 9 -1.42 -7.35 38.10
C ARG A 9 -1.32 -7.64 36.61
N LEU A 10 -2.32 -7.22 35.83
CA LEU A 10 -2.41 -7.44 34.40
C LEU A 10 -2.93 -6.18 33.69
N VAL A 11 -2.27 -5.80 32.61
CA VAL A 11 -2.72 -4.73 31.70
C VAL A 11 -2.89 -5.34 30.30
N ILE A 12 -3.99 -5.01 29.64
CA ILE A 12 -4.25 -5.41 28.25
C ILE A 12 -4.22 -4.15 27.40
N LEU A 13 -3.38 -4.13 26.39
CA LEU A 13 -3.23 -3.06 25.41
C LEU A 13 -3.61 -3.60 24.03
N ASP A 14 -4.72 -3.11 23.49
CA ASP A 14 -5.25 -3.49 22.20
C ASP A 14 -4.98 -2.38 21.17
N GLU A 15 -4.11 -2.68 20.19
CA GLU A 15 -3.64 -1.77 19.12
C GLU A 15 -3.26 -0.37 19.66
N PRO A 16 -2.45 -0.26 20.72
CA PRO A 16 -2.27 1.01 21.42
C PRO A 16 -1.52 2.07 20.61
N THR A 17 -0.85 1.68 19.54
CA THR A 17 -0.05 2.54 18.66
C THR A 17 -0.76 2.94 17.39
N ALA A 18 -1.98 2.45 17.13
CA ALA A 18 -2.70 2.67 15.86
C ALA A 18 -2.90 4.16 15.49
N LEU A 19 -2.90 5.07 16.48
CA LEU A 19 -3.08 6.51 16.31
C LEU A 19 -1.89 7.34 16.86
N LEU A 20 -0.76 6.68 17.15
CA LEU A 20 0.40 7.35 17.73
C LEU A 20 1.47 7.64 16.65
N GLU A 21 2.09 8.79 16.75
CA GLU A 21 3.31 9.17 16.04
C GLU A 21 4.51 8.40 16.62
N ASN A 22 5.56 8.20 15.85
CA ASN A 22 6.70 7.34 16.23
C ASN A 22 7.39 7.75 17.53
N ASP A 23 7.50 9.04 17.82
CA ASP A 23 8.07 9.56 19.08
C ASP A 23 7.22 9.16 20.31
N LYS A 24 5.92 9.03 20.14
CA LYS A 24 4.98 8.61 21.18
C LYS A 24 4.96 7.10 21.41
N VAL A 25 5.30 6.32 20.38
CA VAL A 25 5.45 4.86 20.48
C VAL A 25 6.59 4.50 21.45
N GLU A 26 7.72 5.19 21.37
CA GLU A 26 8.84 4.97 22.31
C GLU A 26 8.48 5.30 23.77
N ILE A 27 7.63 6.31 23.97
CA ILE A 27 7.12 6.64 25.32
C ILE A 27 6.24 5.50 25.84
N LEU A 28 5.40 4.93 25.00
CA LEU A 28 4.56 3.78 25.35
C LEU A 28 5.42 2.55 25.68
N PHE A 29 6.44 2.26 24.89
CA PHE A 29 7.35 1.13 25.13
C PHE A 29 8.11 1.27 26.44
N ARG A 30 8.56 2.47 26.76
CA ARG A 30 9.16 2.77 28.08
C ARG A 30 8.19 2.47 29.20
N PHE A 31 6.96 2.93 29.08
CA PHE A 31 5.91 2.67 30.05
C PHE A 31 5.62 1.17 30.24
N VAL A 32 5.55 0.40 29.16
CA VAL A 32 5.38 -1.07 29.21
C VAL A 32 6.56 -1.73 29.94
N ARG A 33 7.81 -1.30 29.67
CA ARG A 33 9.00 -1.81 30.37
C ARG A 33 8.98 -1.46 31.87
N GLU A 34 8.50 -0.28 32.25
CA GLU A 34 8.34 0.12 33.67
C GLU A 34 7.28 -0.73 34.38
N LEU A 35 6.15 -1.04 33.72
CA LEU A 35 5.13 -1.96 34.25
C LEU A 35 5.70 -3.35 34.48
N LYS A 36 6.42 -3.89 33.52
CA LYS A 36 7.10 -5.19 33.64
C LYS A 36 8.09 -5.21 34.82
N ALA A 37 8.90 -4.17 34.99
CA ALA A 37 9.84 -4.04 36.07
C ALA A 37 9.16 -4.00 37.47
N GLN A 38 7.89 -3.57 37.54
CA GLN A 38 7.05 -3.60 38.73
C GLN A 38 6.32 -4.93 38.96
N GLY A 39 6.59 -5.95 38.12
CA GLY A 39 5.94 -7.26 38.20
C GLY A 39 4.51 -7.30 37.64
N VAL A 40 4.11 -6.30 36.87
CA VAL A 40 2.82 -6.29 36.18
C VAL A 40 2.96 -7.05 34.82
N SER A 41 2.07 -8.00 34.61
CA SER A 41 1.98 -8.69 33.31
C SER A 41 1.28 -7.80 32.28
N VAL A 42 1.74 -7.82 31.03
CA VAL A 42 1.15 -7.04 29.95
C VAL A 42 0.79 -7.98 28.78
N ILE A 43 -0.46 -7.92 28.34
CA ILE A 43 -0.90 -8.50 27.07
C ILE A 43 -0.92 -7.36 26.05
N TYR A 44 -0.06 -7.47 25.02
CA TYR A 44 0.09 -6.47 23.99
C TYR A 44 -0.46 -7.04 22.68
N ILE A 45 -1.56 -6.50 22.18
CA ILE A 45 -2.20 -6.93 20.94
C ILE A 45 -1.82 -5.93 19.86
N SER A 46 -1.17 -6.41 18.80
CA SER A 46 -0.78 -5.61 17.65
C SER A 46 -0.63 -6.50 16.42
N HIS A 47 -0.84 -5.92 15.24
CA HIS A 47 -0.47 -6.50 13.95
C HIS A 47 0.89 -5.98 13.45
N ARG A 48 1.51 -5.04 14.17
CA ARG A 48 2.82 -4.45 13.86
C ARG A 48 3.93 -5.33 14.44
N MET A 49 4.59 -6.09 13.58
CA MET A 49 5.57 -7.10 13.98
C MET A 49 6.79 -6.48 14.65
N GLU A 50 7.23 -5.31 14.21
CA GLU A 50 8.35 -4.56 14.80
C GLU A 50 8.08 -4.24 16.27
N GLU A 51 6.86 -3.89 16.63
CA GLU A 51 6.47 -3.61 18.02
C GLU A 51 6.53 -4.89 18.85
N ILE A 52 5.95 -5.98 18.35
CA ILE A 52 5.95 -7.29 19.03
C ILE A 52 7.37 -7.75 19.29
N MET A 53 8.25 -7.69 18.27
CA MET A 53 9.65 -8.09 18.38
C MET A 53 10.45 -7.20 19.35
N THR A 54 10.06 -5.94 19.53
CA THR A 54 10.77 -4.97 20.38
C THR A 54 10.38 -5.05 21.84
N ILE A 55 9.10 -5.37 22.17
CA ILE A 55 8.57 -5.18 23.51
C ILE A 55 8.13 -6.47 24.20
N CYS A 56 7.81 -7.54 23.44
CA CYS A 56 7.28 -8.79 23.99
C CYS A 56 8.39 -9.79 24.37
N ASP A 57 8.10 -10.69 25.33
CA ASP A 57 8.96 -11.82 25.70
C ASP A 57 8.55 -13.10 24.96
N SER A 58 7.27 -13.22 24.63
CA SER A 58 6.70 -14.32 23.88
C SER A 58 5.57 -13.81 23.00
N VAL A 59 5.28 -14.53 21.94
CA VAL A 59 4.20 -14.20 21.02
C VAL A 59 3.24 -15.38 20.90
N THR A 60 1.94 -15.10 21.01
CA THR A 60 0.87 -16.04 20.72
C THR A 60 0.17 -15.61 19.44
N ILE A 61 0.07 -16.51 18.49
CA ILE A 61 -0.54 -16.26 17.18
C ILE A 61 -1.97 -16.80 17.17
N LEU A 62 -2.90 -15.93 16.82
CA LEU A 62 -4.29 -16.24 16.60
C LEU A 62 -4.65 -15.99 15.12
N LYS A 63 -5.46 -16.86 14.52
CA LYS A 63 -5.97 -16.73 13.17
C LYS A 63 -7.45 -17.12 13.13
N ASP A 64 -8.30 -16.26 12.60
CA ASP A 64 -9.75 -16.50 12.47
C ASP A 64 -10.40 -16.99 13.77
N GLY A 65 -9.96 -16.42 14.90
CA GLY A 65 -10.44 -16.77 16.25
C GLY A 65 -9.89 -18.11 16.80
N THR A 66 -8.96 -18.75 16.10
CA THR A 66 -8.32 -20.01 16.54
C THR A 66 -6.86 -19.77 16.95
N TYR A 67 -6.42 -20.54 17.94
CA TYR A 67 -5.02 -20.59 18.35
C TYR A 67 -4.16 -21.31 17.28
N VAL A 68 -3.03 -20.71 16.91
CA VAL A 68 -2.09 -21.27 15.96
C VAL A 68 -0.83 -21.77 16.67
N ASP A 69 -0.15 -20.89 17.42
CA ASP A 69 1.11 -21.23 18.10
C ASP A 69 1.47 -20.22 19.18
N THR A 70 2.38 -20.60 20.09
CA THR A 70 3.03 -19.71 21.06
C THR A 70 4.51 -20.01 21.10
N MET A 71 5.34 -18.97 20.97
CA MET A 71 6.80 -19.14 20.97
C MET A 71 7.51 -18.00 21.71
N PRO A 72 8.70 -18.24 22.31
CA PRO A 72 9.56 -17.18 22.83
C PRO A 72 9.95 -16.21 21.72
N ILE A 73 10.14 -14.92 22.06
CA ILE A 73 10.47 -13.89 21.07
C ILE A 73 11.85 -14.12 20.42
N GLU A 74 12.78 -14.75 21.15
CA GLU A 74 14.12 -15.10 20.66
C GLU A 74 14.10 -16.10 19.51
N ASP A 75 13.05 -16.92 19.41
CA ASP A 75 12.84 -17.91 18.34
C ASP A 75 12.05 -17.34 17.15
N VAL A 76 11.69 -16.06 17.21
CA VAL A 76 10.78 -15.40 16.25
C VAL A 76 11.58 -14.61 15.21
N THR A 77 11.31 -14.88 13.93
CA THR A 77 11.65 -13.98 12.83
C THR A 77 10.37 -13.40 12.24
N LYS A 78 10.47 -12.28 11.57
CA LYS A 78 9.32 -11.62 10.90
C LYS A 78 8.64 -12.60 9.93
N ASP A 79 9.43 -13.32 9.13
CA ASP A 79 8.94 -14.29 8.16
C ASP A 79 8.23 -15.48 8.82
N LYS A 80 8.77 -15.97 9.95
CA LYS A 80 8.16 -17.05 10.72
C LYS A 80 6.81 -16.64 11.31
N LEU A 81 6.68 -15.39 11.78
CA LEU A 81 5.39 -14.84 12.23
C LEU A 81 4.40 -14.79 11.07
N ILE A 82 4.78 -14.20 9.96
CA ILE A 82 3.94 -14.07 8.76
C ILE A 82 3.51 -15.46 8.29
N ALA A 83 4.44 -16.39 8.14
CA ALA A 83 4.15 -17.76 7.70
C ALA A 83 3.11 -18.44 8.58
N LYS A 84 3.21 -18.31 9.92
CA LYS A 84 2.24 -18.88 10.85
C LYS A 84 0.89 -18.15 10.86
N MET A 85 0.87 -16.85 10.70
CA MET A 85 -0.37 -16.06 10.60
C MET A 85 -1.13 -16.36 9.30
N VAL A 86 -0.41 -16.56 8.19
CA VAL A 86 -1.01 -16.89 6.89
C VAL A 86 -1.27 -18.38 6.75
N GLY A 87 -0.42 -19.21 7.35
CA GLY A 87 -0.44 -20.67 7.21
C GLY A 87 0.32 -21.19 5.97
N ARG A 88 1.23 -20.37 5.41
CA ARG A 88 2.10 -20.67 4.25
C ARG A 88 3.44 -20.00 4.46
N GLU A 89 4.46 -20.40 3.70
CA GLU A 89 5.74 -19.68 3.67
C GLU A 89 5.60 -18.30 3.04
N VAL A 90 6.46 -17.36 3.43
CA VAL A 90 6.42 -15.96 2.98
C VAL A 90 6.63 -15.88 1.46
N SER A 91 7.48 -16.74 0.89
CA SER A 91 7.68 -16.90 -0.54
C SER A 91 6.39 -17.18 -1.31
N ASP A 92 5.45 -17.90 -0.70
CA ASP A 92 4.17 -18.24 -1.33
C ASP A 92 3.17 -17.08 -1.32
N ILE A 93 3.37 -16.07 -0.46
CA ILE A 93 2.48 -14.91 -0.35
C ILE A 93 2.64 -13.99 -1.56
N TYR A 94 3.87 -13.85 -2.04
CA TYR A 94 4.21 -13.01 -3.21
C TYR A 94 4.22 -13.81 -4.52
N ASN A 95 3.83 -15.10 -4.47
CA ASN A 95 3.81 -15.96 -5.66
C ASN A 95 2.61 -15.60 -6.55
N ILE A 96 2.75 -14.51 -7.28
CA ILE A 96 1.81 -14.08 -8.31
C ILE A 96 2.34 -14.50 -9.69
N ARG A 97 1.43 -14.66 -10.65
CA ARG A 97 1.82 -14.93 -12.03
C ARG A 97 2.32 -13.64 -12.68
N HIS A 98 3.45 -13.73 -13.32
CA HIS A 98 4.03 -12.66 -14.11
C HIS A 98 3.73 -12.92 -15.60
N PHE A 99 3.39 -11.86 -16.29
CA PHE A 99 3.06 -11.91 -17.72
C PHE A 99 4.21 -11.30 -18.52
N GLU A 100 4.29 -11.65 -19.81
CA GLU A 100 5.28 -11.02 -20.70
C GLU A 100 4.88 -9.56 -20.93
N PRO A 101 5.81 -8.60 -20.72
CA PRO A 101 5.53 -7.18 -20.94
C PRO A 101 5.14 -6.91 -22.39
N GLY A 102 4.04 -6.19 -22.56
CA GLY A 102 3.54 -5.77 -23.88
C GLY A 102 4.19 -4.49 -24.39
N GLU A 103 3.43 -3.69 -25.14
CA GLU A 103 3.90 -2.39 -25.64
C GLU A 103 4.11 -1.37 -24.51
N GLU A 104 4.95 -0.33 -24.80
CA GLU A 104 5.14 0.83 -23.93
C GLU A 104 3.79 1.51 -23.68
N LEU A 105 3.43 1.59 -22.40
CA LEU A 105 2.18 2.17 -21.91
C LEU A 105 2.39 3.57 -21.34
N LEU A 106 3.41 3.72 -20.48
CA LEU A 106 3.78 4.98 -19.86
C LEU A 106 5.29 5.21 -20.07
N ARG A 107 5.66 6.44 -20.37
CA ARG A 107 7.04 6.88 -20.41
C ARG A 107 7.18 8.26 -19.77
N VAL A 108 8.13 8.37 -18.88
CA VAL A 108 8.49 9.59 -18.15
C VAL A 108 9.92 9.96 -18.54
N GLU A 109 10.12 11.21 -18.94
CA GLU A 109 11.41 11.72 -19.43
C GLU A 109 11.82 13.01 -18.73
N ASN A 110 13.06 13.07 -18.24
CA ASN A 110 13.69 14.26 -17.62
C ASN A 110 12.81 14.89 -16.52
N PHE A 111 12.11 14.04 -15.76
CA PHE A 111 11.13 14.47 -14.77
C PHE A 111 11.84 14.94 -13.51
N ALA A 112 11.57 16.17 -13.09
CA ALA A 112 12.20 16.78 -11.91
C ALA A 112 11.25 17.77 -11.22
N ASP A 113 11.45 17.88 -9.91
CA ASP A 113 10.94 18.98 -9.10
C ASP A 113 12.08 19.75 -8.43
N SER A 114 11.76 20.83 -7.69
CA SER A 114 12.77 21.69 -7.06
C SER A 114 13.44 21.09 -5.81
N LYS A 115 12.90 19.99 -5.26
CA LYS A 115 13.25 19.55 -3.89
C LYS A 115 13.51 18.06 -3.74
N HIS A 116 12.68 17.20 -4.35
CA HIS A 116 12.58 15.81 -3.94
C HIS A 116 13.18 14.84 -4.96
N PHE A 117 13.13 15.18 -6.27
CA PHE A 117 13.67 14.29 -7.30
C PHE A 117 14.20 15.03 -8.51
N ARG A 118 15.15 14.40 -9.23
CA ARG A 118 15.85 14.99 -10.36
C ARG A 118 16.09 14.00 -11.47
N ASN A 119 15.91 14.44 -12.72
CA ASN A 119 16.23 13.67 -13.92
C ASN A 119 15.69 12.24 -13.91
N ILE A 120 14.44 12.08 -13.47
CA ILE A 120 13.79 10.76 -13.42
C ILE A 120 13.36 10.38 -14.84
N ASN A 121 13.80 9.19 -15.26
CA ASN A 121 13.48 8.61 -16.55
C ASN A 121 13.10 7.15 -16.34
N PHE A 122 11.91 6.75 -16.74
CA PHE A 122 11.49 5.35 -16.70
C PHE A 122 10.37 5.06 -17.70
N LYS A 123 10.14 3.78 -17.96
CA LYS A 123 9.05 3.27 -18.79
C LYS A 123 8.26 2.23 -18.02
N LEU A 124 7.00 2.09 -18.38
CA LEU A 124 6.13 1.01 -17.92
C LEU A 124 5.44 0.40 -19.14
N HIS A 125 5.36 -0.91 -19.19
CA HIS A 125 4.76 -1.66 -20.28
C HIS A 125 3.40 -2.25 -19.87
N ARG A 126 2.60 -2.62 -20.84
CA ARG A 126 1.34 -3.32 -20.59
C ARG A 126 1.63 -4.68 -19.98
N GLY A 127 0.87 -5.04 -18.93
CA GLY A 127 1.03 -6.29 -18.21
C GLY A 127 2.25 -6.36 -17.29
N GLU A 128 2.98 -5.25 -17.10
CA GLU A 128 4.17 -5.14 -16.27
C GLU A 128 3.84 -4.66 -14.87
N ILE A 129 4.54 -5.19 -13.87
CA ILE A 129 4.63 -4.64 -12.52
C ILE A 129 6.02 -4.02 -12.34
N LEU A 130 6.07 -2.70 -12.23
CA LEU A 130 7.29 -1.93 -11.98
C LEU A 130 7.37 -1.53 -10.51
N GLY A 131 8.35 -2.08 -9.79
CA GLY A 131 8.59 -1.75 -8.39
C GLY A 131 9.46 -0.50 -8.22
N PHE A 132 9.14 0.31 -7.21
CA PHE A 132 9.98 1.41 -6.75
C PHE A 132 10.38 1.18 -5.30
N VAL A 133 11.67 1.16 -5.02
CA VAL A 133 12.23 1.03 -3.67
C VAL A 133 13.22 2.14 -3.36
N GLY A 134 13.48 2.35 -2.08
CA GLY A 134 14.41 3.36 -1.57
C GLY A 134 14.13 3.65 -0.10
N LEU A 135 15.05 4.31 0.57
CA LEU A 135 14.86 4.74 1.95
C LEU A 135 13.75 5.80 2.08
N VAL A 136 13.27 6.01 3.29
CA VAL A 136 12.30 7.09 3.58
C VAL A 136 12.89 8.43 3.11
N GLY A 137 12.11 9.20 2.35
CA GLY A 137 12.55 10.45 1.77
C GLY A 137 13.35 10.32 0.46
N ALA A 138 13.42 9.13 -0.14
CA ALA A 138 14.10 8.93 -1.43
C ALA A 138 13.38 9.56 -2.64
N GLY A 139 12.16 10.09 -2.47
CA GLY A 139 11.41 10.77 -3.53
C GLY A 139 10.41 9.89 -4.29
N ARG A 140 10.18 8.65 -3.86
CA ARG A 140 9.31 7.68 -4.56
C ARG A 140 7.87 8.16 -4.70
N SER A 141 7.21 8.47 -3.58
CA SER A 141 5.82 8.94 -3.55
C SER A 141 5.66 10.30 -4.19
N GLU A 142 6.65 11.18 -4.01
CA GLU A 142 6.67 12.53 -4.58
C GLU A 142 6.68 12.50 -6.12
N ILE A 143 7.43 11.57 -6.74
CA ILE A 143 7.40 11.36 -8.20
C ILE A 143 5.99 10.98 -8.65
N MET A 144 5.33 10.06 -7.97
CA MET A 144 4.01 9.59 -8.38
C MET A 144 2.92 10.66 -8.14
N ARG A 145 3.04 11.43 -7.06
CA ARG A 145 2.16 12.58 -6.79
C ARG A 145 2.33 13.67 -7.85
N ALA A 146 3.56 13.95 -8.27
CA ALA A 146 3.84 14.87 -9.37
C ALA A 146 3.38 14.33 -10.73
N LEU A 147 3.52 13.01 -10.96
CA LEU A 147 3.07 12.35 -12.20
C LEU A 147 1.56 12.49 -12.41
N VAL A 148 0.77 12.41 -11.34
CA VAL A 148 -0.69 12.59 -11.42
C VAL A 148 -1.14 14.04 -11.16
N GLY A 149 -0.22 14.99 -11.01
CA GLY A 149 -0.54 16.42 -10.88
C GLY A 149 -1.05 16.83 -9.49
N VAL A 150 -0.87 16.01 -8.44
CA VAL A 150 -1.08 16.40 -7.03
C VAL A 150 -0.02 17.40 -6.61
N GLU A 151 1.23 17.16 -7.01
CA GLU A 151 2.37 18.05 -6.79
C GLU A 151 2.84 18.64 -8.12
N LYS A 152 3.49 19.79 -8.04
CA LYS A 152 4.00 20.47 -9.24
C LYS A 152 5.38 19.90 -9.59
N ARG A 153 5.55 19.56 -10.85
CA ARG A 153 6.86 19.33 -11.45
C ARG A 153 7.42 20.62 -12.05
N GLU A 154 8.72 20.74 -12.12
CA GLU A 154 9.38 21.86 -12.81
C GLU A 154 9.68 21.53 -14.26
N THR A 155 10.16 20.30 -14.51
CA THR A 155 10.55 19.85 -15.86
C THR A 155 10.04 18.43 -16.13
N GLY A 156 10.18 18.03 -17.37
CA GLY A 156 9.95 16.67 -17.83
C GLY A 156 8.65 16.48 -18.59
N GLU A 157 8.60 15.39 -19.31
CA GLU A 157 7.52 15.03 -20.18
C GLU A 157 6.95 13.66 -19.81
N VAL A 158 5.66 13.52 -19.96
CA VAL A 158 4.92 12.28 -19.71
C VAL A 158 4.24 11.86 -21.02
N TYR A 159 4.38 10.60 -21.37
CA TYR A 159 3.74 10.00 -22.53
C TYR A 159 2.91 8.79 -22.10
N VAL A 160 1.66 8.75 -22.51
CA VAL A 160 0.75 7.62 -22.30
C VAL A 160 0.31 7.08 -23.65
N ASN A 161 0.45 5.78 -23.86
CA ASN A 161 0.19 5.17 -25.16
C ASN A 161 0.93 5.89 -26.32
N LYS A 162 2.19 6.25 -26.08
CA LYS A 162 3.08 6.98 -27.02
C LYS A 162 2.62 8.41 -27.36
N GLN A 163 1.58 8.95 -26.71
CA GLN A 163 1.08 10.32 -26.87
C GLN A 163 1.48 11.18 -25.68
N LYS A 164 1.94 12.39 -25.92
CA LYS A 164 2.29 13.34 -24.86
C LYS A 164 1.06 13.69 -24.05
N ALA A 165 1.17 13.54 -22.73
CA ALA A 165 0.12 13.82 -21.77
C ALA A 165 0.41 15.13 -21.02
N GLU A 166 -0.53 16.08 -21.08
CA GLU A 166 -0.50 17.32 -20.31
C GLU A 166 -1.33 17.16 -19.05
N ILE A 167 -0.65 16.74 -17.96
CA ILE A 167 -1.28 16.50 -16.67
C ILE A 167 -1.00 17.67 -15.75
N LYS A 168 -2.07 18.38 -15.34
CA LYS A 168 -2.03 19.55 -14.44
C LYS A 168 -2.65 19.25 -13.08
N ASP A 169 -3.58 18.30 -13.04
CA ASP A 169 -4.29 17.86 -11.84
C ASP A 169 -4.68 16.37 -11.94
N PRO A 170 -5.16 15.75 -10.85
CA PRO A 170 -5.54 14.33 -10.86
C PRO A 170 -6.68 13.98 -11.83
N SER A 171 -7.55 14.94 -12.16
CA SER A 171 -8.61 14.72 -13.14
C SER A 171 -8.05 14.53 -14.55
N ASP A 172 -6.99 15.27 -14.90
CA ASP A 172 -6.29 15.08 -16.16
C ASP A 172 -5.58 13.71 -16.17
N ALA A 173 -4.91 13.32 -15.07
CA ALA A 173 -4.28 12.01 -14.97
C ALA A 173 -5.28 10.87 -15.24
N LEU A 174 -6.47 10.92 -14.63
CA LEU A 174 -7.54 9.95 -14.88
C LEU A 174 -8.03 9.94 -16.33
N LYS A 175 -8.11 11.10 -17.01
CA LYS A 175 -8.47 11.17 -18.45
C LYS A 175 -7.42 10.50 -19.33
N TYR A 176 -6.13 10.59 -18.96
CA TYR A 176 -5.05 9.86 -19.63
C TYR A 176 -4.93 8.39 -19.18
N GLY A 177 -5.81 7.95 -18.27
CA GLY A 177 -5.84 6.58 -17.81
C GLY A 177 -4.79 6.26 -16.74
N ILE A 178 -4.39 7.22 -15.90
CA ILE A 178 -3.46 7.00 -14.78
C ILE A 178 -4.23 7.20 -13.47
N GLY A 179 -4.19 6.20 -12.58
CA GLY A 179 -4.79 6.23 -11.26
C GLY A 179 -3.76 6.01 -10.15
N LEU A 180 -3.75 6.85 -9.11
CA LEU A 180 -2.88 6.76 -7.95
C LEU A 180 -3.67 6.38 -6.70
N LEU A 181 -3.36 5.21 -6.14
CA LEU A 181 -3.80 4.80 -4.81
C LEU A 181 -2.74 5.27 -3.80
N THR A 182 -3.12 6.22 -2.96
CA THR A 182 -2.23 6.92 -2.02
C THR A 182 -1.97 6.13 -0.76
N GLU A 183 -0.84 6.35 -0.10
CA GLU A 183 -0.45 5.77 1.18
C GLU A 183 -1.51 6.06 2.27
N ASP A 184 -1.85 7.34 2.47
CA ASP A 184 -2.87 7.72 3.44
C ASP A 184 -4.28 7.63 2.85
N ARG A 185 -4.86 6.41 2.92
CA ARG A 185 -6.23 6.18 2.46
C ARG A 185 -7.29 7.00 3.19
N ARG A 186 -7.01 7.46 4.43
CA ARG A 186 -7.97 8.23 5.25
C ARG A 186 -7.96 9.71 4.91
N ALA A 187 -6.80 10.27 4.65
CA ALA A 187 -6.68 11.67 4.24
C ALA A 187 -7.00 11.86 2.75
N ASP A 188 -6.42 11.02 1.88
CA ASP A 188 -6.41 11.24 0.45
C ASP A 188 -7.24 10.20 -0.34
N GLY A 189 -7.39 8.98 0.21
CA GLY A 189 -8.00 7.86 -0.51
C GLY A 189 -9.52 7.82 -0.44
N CYS A 190 -10.13 8.10 0.72
CA CYS A 190 -11.56 7.94 0.98
C CYS A 190 -12.18 9.16 1.63
N ALA A 191 -13.41 9.50 1.22
CA ALA A 191 -14.30 10.40 1.97
C ALA A 191 -15.00 9.58 3.07
N LEU A 192 -14.42 9.51 4.27
CA LEU A 192 -14.86 8.64 5.37
C LEU A 192 -16.30 8.89 5.82
N GLY A 193 -16.78 10.13 5.70
CA GLY A 193 -18.15 10.53 6.03
C GLY A 193 -19.19 10.20 4.94
N LEU A 194 -18.77 9.64 3.80
CA LEU A 194 -19.64 9.25 2.71
C LEU A 194 -19.77 7.72 2.62
N SER A 195 -20.85 7.27 1.95
CA SER A 195 -21.08 5.85 1.74
C SER A 195 -20.07 5.23 0.77
N ILE A 196 -19.94 3.90 0.81
CA ILE A 196 -19.16 3.12 -0.14
C ILE A 196 -19.56 3.47 -1.58
N LYS A 197 -20.85 3.57 -1.85
CA LYS A 197 -21.41 3.93 -3.16
C LYS A 197 -20.84 5.25 -3.68
N TYR A 198 -20.91 6.31 -2.87
CA TYR A 198 -20.41 7.61 -3.28
C TYR A 198 -18.89 7.63 -3.43
N ASN A 199 -18.16 6.94 -2.58
CA ASN A 199 -16.71 6.81 -2.73
C ASN A 199 -16.33 6.12 -4.04
N ILE A 200 -17.04 5.09 -4.46
CA ILE A 200 -16.76 4.37 -5.71
C ILE A 200 -17.09 5.22 -6.95
N SER A 201 -18.23 5.95 -6.93
CA SER A 201 -18.71 6.69 -8.10
C SER A 201 -18.06 8.06 -8.30
N MET A 202 -17.52 8.69 -7.23
CA MET A 202 -17.09 10.11 -7.26
C MET A 202 -16.04 10.45 -8.33
N CYS A 203 -15.16 9.51 -8.68
CA CYS A 203 -14.12 9.74 -9.68
C CYS A 203 -14.56 9.33 -11.11
N ALA A 204 -15.76 8.75 -11.26
CA ALA A 204 -16.31 8.27 -12.53
C ALA A 204 -17.78 8.68 -12.72
N MET A 205 -18.10 9.91 -12.32
CA MET A 205 -19.48 10.46 -12.34
C MET A 205 -20.10 10.48 -13.73
N ASP A 206 -19.32 10.64 -14.78
CA ASP A 206 -19.73 10.57 -16.17
C ASP A 206 -20.32 9.20 -16.55
N THR A 207 -19.86 8.13 -15.90
CA THR A 207 -20.38 6.77 -16.13
C THR A 207 -21.80 6.57 -15.56
N VAL A 208 -22.20 7.35 -14.56
CA VAL A 208 -23.47 7.23 -13.84
C VAL A 208 -24.38 8.46 -13.99
N SER A 209 -23.94 9.48 -14.72
CA SER A 209 -24.72 10.67 -15.01
C SER A 209 -24.98 10.86 -16.52
N LYS A 210 -26.04 11.55 -16.84
CA LYS A 210 -26.34 11.95 -18.22
C LYS A 210 -27.01 13.34 -18.20
N MET A 211 -26.49 14.27 -19.01
CA MET A 211 -26.99 15.64 -19.10
C MET A 211 -27.10 16.36 -17.74
N GLY A 212 -26.14 16.09 -16.82
CA GLY A 212 -26.12 16.68 -15.47
C GLY A 212 -27.00 15.96 -14.44
N PHE A 213 -27.78 14.96 -14.82
CA PHE A 213 -28.63 14.18 -13.92
C PHE A 213 -27.98 12.84 -13.55
N LEU A 214 -27.88 12.58 -12.24
CA LEU A 214 -27.34 11.33 -11.69
C LEU A 214 -28.40 10.21 -11.77
N ASN A 215 -28.01 9.06 -12.31
CA ASN A 215 -28.83 7.85 -12.31
C ASN A 215 -28.50 7.03 -11.05
N LEU A 216 -29.28 7.24 -9.98
CA LEU A 216 -29.09 6.60 -8.67
C LEU A 216 -29.14 5.06 -8.73
N LYS A 217 -29.95 4.50 -9.63
CA LYS A 217 -30.03 3.05 -9.80
C LYS A 217 -28.73 2.50 -10.39
N LYS A 218 -28.26 3.13 -11.49
CA LYS A 218 -27.01 2.74 -12.15
C LYS A 218 -25.81 2.90 -11.22
N GLU A 219 -25.75 3.99 -10.45
CA GLU A 219 -24.72 4.23 -9.43
C GLU A 219 -24.68 3.10 -8.39
N THR A 220 -25.84 2.72 -7.87
CA THR A 220 -25.94 1.63 -6.87
C THR A 220 -25.55 0.27 -7.45
N GLU A 221 -25.94 -0.04 -8.68
CA GLU A 221 -25.57 -1.28 -9.37
C GLU A 221 -24.04 -1.33 -9.63
N GLN A 222 -23.46 -0.23 -10.07
CA GLN A 222 -22.03 -0.09 -10.31
C GLN A 222 -21.22 -0.25 -9.02
N ALA A 223 -21.64 0.43 -7.95
CA ALA A 223 -21.00 0.30 -6.63
C ALA A 223 -21.07 -1.14 -6.08
N LYS A 224 -22.21 -1.81 -6.22
CA LYS A 224 -22.35 -3.24 -5.84
C LYS A 224 -21.40 -4.13 -6.64
N LYS A 225 -21.28 -3.89 -7.96
CA LYS A 225 -20.39 -4.65 -8.83
C LYS A 225 -18.94 -4.51 -8.35
N PHE A 226 -18.42 -3.28 -8.27
CA PHE A 226 -17.02 -3.07 -7.93
C PHE A 226 -16.68 -3.42 -6.47
N SER A 227 -17.61 -3.22 -5.52
CA SER A 227 -17.45 -3.73 -4.15
C SER A 227 -17.31 -5.26 -4.11
N LYS A 228 -18.06 -5.97 -4.95
CA LYS A 228 -17.96 -7.42 -5.07
C LYS A 228 -16.67 -7.86 -5.74
N ASP A 229 -16.25 -7.15 -6.80
CA ASP A 229 -15.04 -7.49 -7.57
C ASP A 229 -13.76 -7.47 -6.72
N VAL A 230 -13.73 -6.63 -5.67
CA VAL A 230 -12.63 -6.55 -4.68
C VAL A 230 -12.99 -7.12 -3.31
N ASN A 231 -14.12 -7.81 -3.19
CA ASN A 231 -14.56 -8.48 -1.96
C ASN A 231 -14.61 -7.53 -0.75
N VAL A 232 -15.27 -6.38 -0.86
CA VAL A 232 -15.53 -5.49 0.29
C VAL A 232 -16.51 -6.16 1.24
N LYS A 233 -16.08 -6.44 2.47
CA LYS A 233 -16.95 -7.00 3.52
C LYS A 233 -17.86 -5.89 4.08
N THR A 234 -19.09 -5.83 3.62
CA THR A 234 -20.11 -4.86 4.03
C THR A 234 -21.50 -5.43 3.89
N PRO A 235 -22.46 -5.08 4.79
CA PRO A 235 -23.87 -5.45 4.62
C PRO A 235 -24.54 -4.66 3.48
N SER A 236 -24.03 -3.46 3.13
CA SER A 236 -24.63 -2.61 2.10
C SER A 236 -23.63 -1.58 1.59
N VAL A 237 -23.74 -1.21 0.31
CA VAL A 237 -22.96 -0.09 -0.29
C VAL A 237 -23.37 1.29 0.24
N GLU A 238 -24.46 1.37 1.01
CA GLU A 238 -24.89 2.59 1.72
C GLU A 238 -24.13 2.80 3.05
N GLN A 239 -23.37 1.79 3.53
CA GLN A 239 -22.56 1.94 4.74
C GLN A 239 -21.48 3.01 4.56
N LEU A 240 -21.27 3.83 5.61
CA LEU A 240 -20.19 4.82 5.64
C LEU A 240 -18.83 4.13 5.64
N VAL A 241 -17.90 4.64 4.82
CA VAL A 241 -16.54 4.08 4.71
C VAL A 241 -15.79 4.16 6.04
N GLY A 242 -16.03 5.20 6.84
CA GLY A 242 -15.42 5.35 8.17
C GLY A 242 -15.71 4.21 9.14
N ASN A 243 -16.79 3.43 8.93
CA ASN A 243 -17.18 2.29 9.76
C ASN A 243 -16.55 0.97 9.33
N LEU A 244 -15.72 0.96 8.27
CA LEU A 244 -15.04 -0.22 7.77
C LEU A 244 -13.67 -0.41 8.45
N SER A 245 -13.21 -1.66 8.50
CA SER A 245 -11.80 -1.96 8.84
C SER A 245 -10.84 -1.38 7.80
N GLY A 246 -9.58 -1.18 8.19
CA GLY A 246 -8.55 -0.63 7.29
C GLY A 246 -8.43 -1.37 5.96
N GLY A 247 -8.41 -2.70 5.97
CA GLY A 247 -8.38 -3.51 4.76
C GLY A 247 -9.62 -3.33 3.87
N ASN A 248 -10.82 -3.17 4.45
CA ASN A 248 -12.01 -2.88 3.66
C ASN A 248 -12.06 -1.44 3.12
N GLN A 249 -11.50 -0.46 3.85
CA GLN A 249 -11.31 0.90 3.34
C GLN A 249 -10.39 0.89 2.11
N GLN A 250 -9.27 0.16 2.16
CA GLN A 250 -8.35 -0.01 1.04
C GLN A 250 -9.05 -0.62 -0.19
N LYS A 251 -9.87 -1.65 0.02
CA LYS A 251 -10.69 -2.24 -1.03
C LYS A 251 -11.68 -1.25 -1.65
N VAL A 252 -12.25 -0.33 -0.86
CA VAL A 252 -13.10 0.74 -1.41
C VAL A 252 -12.30 1.70 -2.30
N VAL A 253 -11.06 2.05 -1.92
CA VAL A 253 -10.16 2.86 -2.78
C VAL A 253 -9.88 2.12 -4.08
N ILE A 254 -9.55 0.84 -4.02
CA ILE A 254 -9.34 0.02 -5.23
C ILE A 254 -10.62 -0.01 -6.09
N ALA A 255 -11.79 -0.24 -5.49
CA ALA A 255 -13.08 -0.24 -6.21
C ALA A 255 -13.37 1.10 -6.91
N LYS A 256 -13.02 2.23 -6.27
CA LYS A 256 -13.10 3.57 -6.86
C LYS A 256 -12.28 3.68 -8.15
N PHE A 257 -11.03 3.23 -8.14
CA PHE A 257 -10.18 3.26 -9.33
C PHE A 257 -10.59 2.24 -10.38
N LEU A 258 -11.09 1.07 -9.99
CA LEU A 258 -11.71 0.14 -10.96
C LEU A 258 -12.88 0.77 -11.70
N CYS A 259 -13.67 1.58 -11.02
CA CYS A 259 -14.79 2.30 -11.62
C CYS A 259 -14.31 3.28 -12.70
N CYS A 260 -13.15 3.92 -12.50
CA CYS A 260 -12.50 4.81 -13.48
C CYS A 260 -11.81 4.03 -14.62
N ASN A 261 -11.51 2.73 -14.41
CA ASN A 261 -10.84 1.84 -15.35
C ASN A 261 -9.55 2.41 -15.98
N PRO A 262 -8.57 2.89 -15.20
CA PRO A 262 -7.32 3.39 -15.75
C PRO A 262 -6.53 2.26 -16.44
N ASP A 263 -5.57 2.64 -17.30
CA ASP A 263 -4.62 1.71 -17.91
C ASP A 263 -3.37 1.55 -17.04
N VAL A 264 -3.00 2.58 -16.28
CA VAL A 264 -1.88 2.60 -15.34
C VAL A 264 -2.43 2.71 -13.92
N PHE A 265 -2.10 1.73 -13.08
CA PHE A 265 -2.39 1.74 -11.64
C PHE A 265 -1.11 1.98 -10.85
N ILE A 266 -1.10 2.98 -9.99
CA ILE A 266 0.00 3.27 -9.07
C ILE A 266 -0.48 2.93 -7.67
N PHE A 267 0.21 2.02 -7.00
CA PHE A 267 -0.04 1.62 -5.62
C PHE A 267 1.09 2.16 -4.74
N ASP A 268 0.79 3.19 -3.96
CA ASP A 268 1.72 3.76 -3.00
C ASP A 268 1.42 3.20 -1.61
N GLU A 269 2.34 2.38 -1.08
CA GLU A 269 2.24 1.68 0.20
C GLU A 269 0.89 0.92 0.36
N PRO A 270 0.50 0.04 -0.59
CA PRO A 270 -0.85 -0.50 -0.66
C PRO A 270 -1.24 -1.36 0.54
N THR A 271 -0.28 -1.86 1.30
CA THR A 271 -0.48 -2.82 2.38
C THR A 271 -0.18 -2.28 3.78
N VAL A 272 0.12 -0.99 3.90
CA VAL A 272 0.35 -0.34 5.19
C VAL A 272 -0.93 -0.30 6.03
N GLY A 273 -0.83 -0.79 7.27
CA GLY A 273 -1.93 -0.78 8.23
C GLY A 273 -3.12 -1.68 7.85
N ILE A 274 -2.87 -2.77 7.14
CA ILE A 274 -3.85 -3.81 6.86
C ILE A 274 -3.34 -5.19 7.31
N ASP A 275 -4.27 -6.08 7.61
CA ASP A 275 -3.95 -7.43 8.04
C ASP A 275 -3.38 -8.28 6.89
N VAL A 276 -2.67 -9.36 7.25
CA VAL A 276 -1.93 -10.20 6.30
C VAL A 276 -2.85 -10.88 5.28
N GLY A 277 -4.07 -11.26 5.69
CA GLY A 277 -5.04 -11.87 4.76
C GLY A 277 -5.52 -10.88 3.70
N ALA A 278 -5.72 -9.61 4.09
CA ALA A 278 -6.09 -8.57 3.15
C ALA A 278 -4.95 -8.20 2.19
N LYS A 279 -3.67 -8.36 2.60
CA LYS A 279 -2.52 -8.17 1.70
C LYS A 279 -2.56 -9.14 0.52
N GLU A 280 -2.77 -10.44 0.78
CA GLU A 280 -2.86 -11.47 -0.27
C GLU A 280 -3.96 -11.15 -1.29
N GLU A 281 -5.11 -10.64 -0.82
CA GLU A 281 -6.18 -10.24 -1.73
C GLU A 281 -5.77 -9.07 -2.64
N ILE A 282 -4.97 -8.12 -2.14
CA ILE A 282 -4.43 -7.01 -2.95
C ILE A 282 -3.43 -7.54 -3.98
N TYR A 283 -2.56 -8.48 -3.63
CA TYR A 283 -1.59 -9.04 -4.58
C TYR A 283 -2.28 -9.81 -5.72
N LYS A 284 -3.28 -10.62 -5.39
CA LYS A 284 -4.13 -11.28 -6.40
C LYS A 284 -4.88 -10.28 -7.28
N PHE A 285 -5.24 -9.14 -6.70
CA PHE A 285 -5.85 -8.07 -7.47
C PHE A 285 -4.85 -7.42 -8.44
N ILE A 286 -3.61 -7.17 -8.01
CA ILE A 286 -2.51 -6.67 -8.87
C ILE A 286 -2.25 -7.66 -10.01
N GLU A 287 -2.14 -8.96 -9.71
CA GLU A 287 -2.02 -10.02 -10.73
C GLU A 287 -3.14 -9.96 -11.78
N LYS A 288 -4.38 -9.82 -11.32
CA LYS A 288 -5.54 -9.71 -12.23
C LYS A 288 -5.50 -8.47 -13.12
N LEU A 289 -4.97 -7.35 -12.63
CA LEU A 289 -4.80 -6.14 -13.43
C LEU A 289 -3.78 -6.37 -14.55
N THR A 290 -2.63 -6.97 -14.24
CA THR A 290 -1.59 -7.26 -15.24
C THR A 290 -2.02 -8.32 -16.23
N GLU A 291 -2.79 -9.34 -15.83
CA GLU A 291 -3.44 -10.29 -16.75
C GLU A 291 -4.36 -9.58 -17.76
N GLN A 292 -4.99 -8.47 -17.38
CA GLN A 292 -5.83 -7.64 -18.25
C GLN A 292 -5.02 -6.67 -19.14
N GLY A 293 -3.69 -6.73 -19.10
CA GLY A 293 -2.80 -5.84 -19.84
C GLY A 293 -2.70 -4.43 -19.25
N LYS A 294 -3.10 -4.22 -17.98
CA LYS A 294 -2.85 -2.97 -17.26
C LYS A 294 -1.39 -2.91 -16.82
N GLY A 295 -0.80 -1.71 -16.83
CA GLY A 295 0.51 -1.48 -16.22
C GLY A 295 0.33 -1.14 -14.74
N VAL A 296 1.18 -1.69 -13.89
CA VAL A 296 1.13 -1.46 -12.45
C VAL A 296 2.46 -0.93 -11.94
N ILE A 297 2.43 0.14 -11.15
CA ILE A 297 3.57 0.61 -10.36
C ILE A 297 3.27 0.30 -8.90
N VAL A 298 4.24 -0.32 -8.21
CA VAL A 298 4.15 -0.63 -6.78
C VAL A 298 5.28 0.07 -6.05
N ILE A 299 4.93 0.86 -5.05
CA ILE A 299 5.86 1.47 -4.11
C ILE A 299 5.60 0.84 -2.75
N SER A 300 6.62 0.31 -2.10
CA SER A 300 6.52 -0.14 -0.71
C SER A 300 7.85 0.08 0.02
N SER A 301 7.74 0.39 1.30
CA SER A 301 8.87 0.42 2.24
C SER A 301 9.30 -0.99 2.67
N TYR A 302 8.46 -2.00 2.43
CA TYR A 302 8.77 -3.38 2.71
C TYR A 302 9.40 -4.07 1.49
N LEU A 303 10.72 -4.17 1.49
CA LEU A 303 11.51 -4.62 0.36
C LEU A 303 11.12 -6.01 -0.18
N PRO A 304 10.87 -7.04 0.65
CA PRO A 304 10.41 -8.34 0.15
C PRO A 304 9.09 -8.27 -0.64
N GLU A 305 8.18 -7.35 -0.28
CA GLU A 305 6.93 -7.14 -1.00
C GLU A 305 7.18 -6.66 -2.43
N VAL A 306 7.98 -5.59 -2.58
CA VAL A 306 8.24 -5.03 -3.91
C VAL A 306 9.05 -6.01 -4.76
N MET A 307 10.08 -6.64 -4.19
CA MET A 307 10.89 -7.63 -4.91
C MET A 307 10.07 -8.84 -5.35
N GLY A 308 9.16 -9.32 -4.50
CA GLY A 308 8.34 -10.49 -4.80
C GLY A 308 7.20 -10.22 -5.80
N LEU A 309 6.74 -8.97 -5.91
CA LEU A 309 5.64 -8.61 -6.81
C LEU A 309 6.13 -8.11 -8.17
N SER A 310 7.36 -7.59 -8.29
CA SER A 310 7.78 -6.82 -9.47
C SER A 310 8.38 -7.68 -10.58
N ASP A 311 8.12 -7.29 -11.83
CA ASP A 311 8.84 -7.78 -13.01
C ASP A 311 10.16 -7.03 -13.20
N ARG A 312 10.20 -5.77 -12.78
CA ARG A 312 11.37 -4.89 -12.84
C ARG A 312 11.37 -3.93 -11.65
N LEU A 313 12.56 -3.63 -11.12
CA LEU A 313 12.74 -2.85 -9.91
C LEU A 313 13.59 -1.61 -10.18
N ILE A 314 13.10 -0.46 -9.76
CA ILE A 314 13.84 0.81 -9.73
C ILE A 314 14.21 1.11 -8.29
N VAL A 315 15.51 1.37 -8.05
CA VAL A 315 16.05 1.76 -6.75
C VAL A 315 16.30 3.26 -6.75
N MET A 316 15.85 3.92 -5.71
CA MET A 316 16.00 5.36 -5.54
C MET A 316 16.80 5.71 -4.30
N ALA A 317 17.67 6.72 -4.43
CA ALA A 317 18.34 7.39 -3.32
C ALA A 317 18.38 8.90 -3.58
N GLN A 318 18.05 9.69 -2.56
CA GLN A 318 18.17 11.16 -2.59
C GLN A 318 17.59 11.82 -3.86
N GLY A 319 16.44 11.34 -4.30
CA GLY A 319 15.73 11.90 -5.45
C GLY A 319 16.26 11.48 -6.82
N ASN A 320 17.16 10.50 -6.89
CA ASN A 320 17.71 9.98 -8.14
C ASN A 320 17.44 8.47 -8.27
N ILE A 321 17.36 7.98 -9.51
CA ILE A 321 17.41 6.55 -9.80
C ILE A 321 18.87 6.11 -9.72
N THR A 322 19.18 5.18 -8.81
CA THR A 322 20.56 4.69 -8.57
C THR A 322 20.80 3.31 -9.18
N ALA A 323 19.75 2.54 -9.40
CA ALA A 323 19.83 1.25 -10.09
C ALA A 323 18.46 0.87 -10.69
N GLU A 324 18.52 0.02 -11.70
CA GLU A 324 17.37 -0.64 -12.29
C GLU A 324 17.72 -2.12 -12.49
N PHE A 325 16.81 -3.00 -12.06
CA PHE A 325 16.97 -4.46 -12.15
C PHE A 325 15.80 -5.04 -12.95
N ASP A 326 16.11 -5.86 -13.93
CA ASP A 326 15.12 -6.57 -14.71
C ASP A 326 14.70 -7.90 -14.03
N LYS A 327 13.76 -8.60 -14.63
CA LYS A 327 13.18 -9.86 -14.14
C LYS A 327 14.23 -10.95 -13.90
N GLU A 328 15.26 -11.01 -14.74
CA GLU A 328 16.31 -12.03 -14.58
C GLU A 328 17.23 -11.68 -13.40
N ALA A 329 17.58 -10.41 -13.27
CA ALA A 329 18.36 -9.93 -12.13
C ALA A 329 17.62 -10.13 -10.79
N LEU A 330 16.30 -9.92 -10.75
CA LEU A 330 15.48 -10.11 -9.54
C LEU A 330 15.51 -11.54 -8.97
N LYS A 331 15.76 -12.54 -9.80
CA LYS A 331 15.82 -13.95 -9.35
C LYS A 331 16.97 -14.24 -8.38
N THR A 332 18.05 -13.48 -8.45
CA THR A 332 19.26 -13.65 -7.64
C THR A 332 19.58 -12.47 -6.76
N LEU A 333 18.83 -11.36 -6.92
CA LEU A 333 19.04 -10.12 -6.20
C LEU A 333 18.73 -10.29 -4.72
N THR A 334 19.65 -9.85 -3.86
CA THR A 334 19.47 -9.87 -2.41
C THR A 334 18.98 -8.52 -1.90
N GLU A 335 18.31 -8.50 -0.75
CA GLU A 335 17.89 -7.27 -0.09
C GLU A 335 19.08 -6.37 0.24
N GLU A 336 20.23 -6.94 0.62
CA GLU A 336 21.46 -6.22 0.93
C GLU A 336 21.99 -5.45 -0.29
N GLU A 337 21.95 -6.07 -1.47
CA GLU A 337 22.36 -5.42 -2.73
C GLU A 337 21.44 -4.24 -3.06
N VAL A 338 20.11 -4.39 -2.90
CA VAL A 338 19.16 -3.31 -3.11
C VAL A 338 19.38 -2.18 -2.11
N LEU A 339 19.54 -2.50 -0.83
CA LEU A 339 19.79 -1.52 0.23
C LEU A 339 21.12 -0.78 0.02
N SER A 340 22.16 -1.46 -0.48
CA SER A 340 23.42 -0.81 -0.83
C SER A 340 23.24 0.29 -1.90
N LYS A 341 22.37 0.05 -2.89
CA LYS A 341 22.06 1.04 -3.93
C LYS A 341 21.14 2.15 -3.42
N ALA A 342 20.25 1.84 -2.48
CA ALA A 342 19.37 2.82 -1.85
C ALA A 342 20.08 3.74 -0.85
N SER A 343 21.29 3.36 -0.39
CA SER A 343 22.11 4.11 0.57
C SER A 343 23.24 4.93 -0.09
N ILE A 344 23.35 4.96 -1.42
CA ILE A 344 24.38 5.74 -2.12
C ILE A 344 24.08 7.22 -1.90
N GLU A 345 25.07 7.94 -1.36
CA GLU A 345 25.06 9.39 -1.36
C GLU A 345 25.25 9.89 -2.79
N GLY A 346 24.28 10.66 -3.28
CA GLY A 346 24.24 11.19 -4.64
C GLY A 346 25.23 12.32 -4.89
#